data_a74d6edeb73e31400d51d805aeb54603
#
_entry.id   a74d6edeb73e31400d51d805aeb54603
#
_cell.length_a   1.000
_cell.length_b   1.000
_cell.length_c   1.000
_cell.angle_alpha   90.00
_cell.angle_beta   90.00
_cell.angle_gamma   90.00
#
_symmetry.space_group_name_H-M   'P 1'
#
loop_
_entity.id
_entity.type
_entity.pdbx_description
1 polymer ?
#
loop_
_entity_poly.entity_id
_entity_poly.type
_entity_poly.pdbx_seq_one_letter_code
_entity_poly.pdbx_strand_id
1 'polypeptide(L)'
;MNWQQFLTEKVLGECWHEGSSLLNVGYHCRKCDKAFSVNRTFDNRNDLLDLYEAIYMDGKWIEFEAEIYERVFIPYYYKEAKAINNFNAWLFCLNGKDYEPRCKMVAAFYGWEEK
;
A
#
# COMPACT_ATOMS: atom_id res chain seq x y z
N MET A 1 7.35 12.67 -5.65
CA MET A 1 7.43 11.56 -4.69
C MET A 1 6.88 10.31 -5.35
N ASN A 2 7.54 9.19 -5.20
CA ASN A 2 7.03 7.94 -5.74
C ASN A 2 5.89 7.39 -4.88
N TRP A 3 5.18 6.37 -5.37
CA TRP A 3 4.00 5.85 -4.67
C TRP A 3 4.36 5.17 -3.35
N GLN A 4 5.53 4.54 -3.25
CA GLN A 4 5.98 3.91 -2.00
C GLN A 4 6.23 4.96 -0.92
N GLN A 5 6.91 6.04 -1.27
CA GLN A 5 7.14 7.15 -0.34
C GLN A 5 5.83 7.80 0.08
N PHE A 6 4.92 8.00 -0.89
CA PHE A 6 3.60 8.55 -0.61
C PHE A 6 2.84 7.69 0.41
N LEU A 7 2.82 6.38 0.20
CA LEU A 7 2.14 5.48 1.14
C LEU A 7 2.77 5.52 2.53
N THR A 8 4.09 5.52 2.60
CA THR A 8 4.79 5.55 3.88
C THR A 8 4.49 6.82 4.65
N GLU A 9 4.60 7.96 4.02
CA GLU A 9 4.46 9.25 4.71
C GLU A 9 3.00 9.67 4.89
N LYS A 10 2.17 9.53 3.85
CA LYS A 10 0.81 10.08 3.84
C LYS A 10 -0.26 9.13 4.34
N VAL A 11 -0.06 7.85 4.21
CA VAL A 11 -1.05 6.85 4.64
C VAL A 11 -0.66 6.23 5.97
N LEU A 12 0.58 5.77 6.09
CA LEU A 12 1.05 5.13 7.32
C LEU A 12 1.59 6.11 8.35
N GLY A 13 1.89 7.35 7.97
CA GLY A 13 2.44 8.33 8.89
C GLY A 13 3.85 8.01 9.38
N GLU A 14 4.59 7.22 8.61
CA GLU A 14 5.95 6.81 8.94
C GLU A 14 6.97 7.65 8.18
N CYS A 15 8.20 7.63 8.64
CA CYS A 15 9.28 8.32 7.96
C CYS A 15 9.74 7.51 6.74
N TRP A 16 9.78 8.15 5.57
CA TRP A 16 10.49 7.60 4.43
C TRP A 16 11.97 7.92 4.60
N HIS A 17 12.73 6.89 4.88
CA HIS A 17 14.13 7.09 5.26
C HIS A 17 14.99 7.46 4.07
N GLU A 18 15.71 8.57 4.23
CA GLU A 18 16.74 8.99 3.29
C GLU A 18 18.07 8.81 3.98
N GLY A 19 18.71 7.69 3.68
CA GLY A 19 19.90 7.32 4.42
C GLY A 19 21.17 7.52 3.67
N SER A 20 22.21 7.81 4.43
CA SER A 20 23.56 7.54 3.99
C SER A 20 23.99 6.23 4.62
N SER A 21 24.55 5.34 3.81
CA SER A 21 25.22 4.16 4.31
C SER A 21 26.48 4.60 5.02
N LEU A 22 26.53 4.38 6.32
CA LEU A 22 27.77 4.52 7.04
C LEU A 22 28.44 3.15 7.06
N LEU A 23 29.71 3.13 6.76
CA LEU A 23 30.50 1.90 6.74
C LEU A 23 30.32 1.11 8.05
N ASN A 24 29.85 -0.13 7.92
CA ASN A 24 29.72 -1.10 9.01
C ASN A 24 28.61 -0.83 10.05
N VAL A 25 27.76 0.17 9.88
CA VAL A 25 26.70 0.47 10.85
C VAL A 25 25.30 0.53 10.25
N GLY A 26 25.15 0.13 8.97
CA GLY A 26 23.86 0.15 8.31
C GLY A 26 23.46 1.56 7.86
N TYR A 27 22.18 1.75 7.65
CA TYR A 27 21.67 3.03 7.18
C TYR A 27 21.19 3.88 8.34
N HIS A 28 21.41 5.18 8.22
CA HIS A 28 20.96 6.15 9.20
C HIS A 28 20.16 7.24 8.49
N CYS A 29 18.92 7.43 8.91
CA CYS A 29 18.02 8.37 8.25
C CYS A 29 18.35 9.82 8.61
N ARG A 30 18.47 10.65 7.59
CA ARG A 30 18.73 12.09 7.79
C ARG A 30 17.54 12.85 8.34
N LYS A 31 16.32 12.35 8.11
CA LYS A 31 15.09 13.03 8.53
C LYS A 31 14.72 12.74 9.97
N CYS A 32 14.73 11.47 10.38
CA CYS A 32 14.27 11.07 11.70
C CYS A 32 15.41 10.71 12.65
N ASP A 33 16.64 10.74 12.18
CA ASP A 33 17.85 10.46 12.95
C ASP A 33 17.87 9.07 13.60
N LYS A 34 17.21 8.10 12.96
CA LYS A 34 17.16 6.72 13.44
C LYS A 34 17.83 5.80 12.46
N ALA A 35 18.44 4.74 12.98
CA ALA A 35 18.96 3.66 12.17
C ALA A 35 17.80 2.91 11.50
N PHE A 36 17.99 2.48 10.27
CA PHE A 36 17.00 1.70 9.55
C PHE A 36 17.69 0.69 8.64
N SER A 37 16.98 -0.38 8.28
CA SER A 37 17.50 -1.35 7.32
C SER A 37 17.11 -0.99 5.89
N VAL A 38 15.82 -0.96 5.60
CA VAL A 38 15.27 -0.59 4.28
C VAL A 38 13.92 0.08 4.47
N ASN A 39 13.51 0.88 3.50
CA ASN A 39 12.14 1.38 3.42
C ASN A 39 11.19 0.26 2.99
N ARG A 40 9.91 0.43 3.25
CA ARG A 40 8.89 -0.53 2.81
C ARG A 40 8.86 -0.62 1.30
N THR A 41 8.73 -1.82 0.77
CA THR A 41 8.69 -2.08 -0.67
C THR A 41 7.26 -2.16 -1.21
N PHE A 42 6.29 -2.44 -0.36
CA PHE A 42 4.88 -2.60 -0.71
C PHE A 42 4.65 -3.68 -1.79
N ASP A 43 5.43 -4.73 -1.71
CA ASP A 43 5.29 -5.91 -2.57
C ASP A 43 5.05 -7.17 -1.76
N ASN A 44 4.60 -7.01 -0.52
CA ASN A 44 4.44 -8.12 0.41
C ASN A 44 3.14 -7.98 1.22
N ARG A 45 2.77 -9.09 1.84
CA ARG A 45 1.54 -9.20 2.63
C ARG A 45 1.48 -8.22 3.80
N ASN A 46 2.57 -8.10 4.53
CA ASN A 46 2.58 -7.29 5.74
C ASN A 46 2.34 -5.82 5.44
N ASP A 47 2.99 -5.30 4.40
CA ASP A 47 2.79 -3.91 3.99
C ASP A 47 1.36 -3.66 3.53
N LEU A 48 0.77 -4.59 2.77
CA LEU A 48 -0.62 -4.47 2.32
C LEU A 48 -1.59 -4.49 3.51
N LEU A 49 -1.39 -5.39 4.47
CA LEU A 49 -2.24 -5.45 5.66
C LEU A 49 -2.12 -4.20 6.50
N ASP A 50 -0.93 -3.64 6.63
CA ASP A 50 -0.73 -2.38 7.35
C ASP A 50 -1.47 -1.23 6.68
N LEU A 51 -1.48 -1.19 5.34
CA LEU A 51 -2.27 -0.20 4.60
C LEU A 51 -3.77 -0.37 4.84
N TYR A 52 -4.27 -1.60 4.79
CA TYR A 52 -5.69 -1.87 5.04
C TYR A 52 -6.08 -1.46 6.45
N GLU A 53 -5.25 -1.77 7.44
CA GLU A 53 -5.47 -1.34 8.80
C GLU A 53 -5.52 0.19 8.91
N ALA A 54 -4.62 0.90 8.24
CA ALA A 54 -4.60 2.36 8.24
C ALA A 54 -5.87 2.94 7.64
N ILE A 55 -6.37 2.37 6.54
CA ILE A 55 -7.65 2.80 5.93
C ILE A 55 -8.79 2.59 6.91
N TYR A 56 -8.83 1.44 7.57
CA TYR A 56 -9.86 1.11 8.55
C TYR A 56 -9.82 2.09 9.73
N MET A 57 -8.65 2.33 10.27
CA MET A 57 -8.48 3.25 11.41
C MET A 57 -8.79 4.70 11.04
N ASP A 58 -8.66 5.06 9.78
CA ASP A 58 -8.99 6.38 9.26
C ASP A 58 -10.51 6.55 8.98
N GLY A 59 -11.28 5.49 9.18
CA GLY A 59 -12.72 5.49 8.96
C GLY A 59 -13.15 5.50 7.50
N LYS A 60 -12.24 5.14 6.58
CA LYS A 60 -12.49 5.22 5.14
C LYS A 60 -12.63 3.87 4.46
N TRP A 61 -12.77 2.80 5.24
CA TRP A 61 -12.79 1.45 4.67
C TRP A 61 -13.96 1.24 3.71
N ILE A 62 -15.16 1.69 4.08
CA ILE A 62 -16.35 1.52 3.23
C ILE A 62 -16.18 2.26 1.91
N GLU A 63 -15.68 3.48 1.95
CA GLU A 63 -15.40 4.26 0.74
C GLU A 63 -14.35 3.58 -0.15
N PHE A 64 -13.30 3.07 0.46
CA PHE A 64 -12.25 2.36 -0.24
C PHE A 64 -12.79 1.11 -0.93
N GLU A 65 -13.54 0.26 -0.22
CA GLU A 65 -14.15 -0.93 -0.80
C GLU A 65 -15.03 -0.59 -2.01
N ALA A 66 -15.89 0.42 -1.85
CA ALA A 66 -16.81 0.81 -2.93
C ALA A 66 -16.05 1.31 -4.15
N GLU A 67 -15.03 2.13 -3.95
CA GLU A 67 -14.25 2.68 -5.06
C GLU A 67 -13.47 1.59 -5.80
N ILE A 68 -12.83 0.70 -5.07
CA ILE A 68 -12.06 -0.37 -5.69
C ILE A 68 -12.98 -1.36 -6.40
N TYR A 69 -14.13 -1.67 -5.84
CA TYR A 69 -15.12 -2.53 -6.50
C TYR A 69 -15.56 -1.94 -7.84
N GLU A 70 -15.93 -0.67 -7.87
CA GLU A 70 -16.44 -0.03 -9.07
C GLU A 70 -15.37 0.23 -10.13
N ARG A 71 -14.20 0.71 -9.71
CA ARG A 71 -13.18 1.17 -10.66
C ARG A 71 -12.22 0.10 -11.12
N VAL A 72 -11.98 -0.89 -10.28
CA VAL A 72 -10.98 -1.90 -10.56
C VAL A 72 -11.59 -3.28 -10.72
N PHE A 73 -12.36 -3.72 -9.73
CA PHE A 73 -12.84 -5.10 -9.73
C PHE A 73 -13.83 -5.36 -10.85
N ILE A 74 -14.86 -4.52 -11.01
CA ILE A 74 -15.87 -4.72 -12.06
C ILE A 74 -15.24 -4.70 -13.45
N PRO A 75 -14.45 -3.68 -13.85
CA PRO A 75 -13.90 -3.63 -15.19
C PRO A 75 -12.92 -4.76 -15.53
N TYR A 76 -12.11 -5.19 -14.56
CA TYR A 76 -10.98 -6.07 -14.84
C TYR A 76 -11.16 -7.51 -14.35
N TYR A 77 -11.95 -7.74 -13.30
CA TYR A 77 -12.00 -9.04 -12.64
C TYR A 77 -13.40 -9.64 -12.57
N TYR A 78 -14.45 -8.87 -12.84
CA TYR A 78 -15.82 -9.35 -12.66
C TYR A 78 -16.13 -10.60 -13.46
N LYS A 79 -15.66 -10.67 -14.71
CA LYS A 79 -15.91 -11.81 -15.59
C LYS A 79 -15.27 -13.09 -15.06
N GLU A 80 -14.15 -12.98 -14.37
CA GLU A 80 -13.43 -14.12 -13.80
C GLU A 80 -13.95 -14.49 -12.42
N ALA A 81 -14.32 -13.51 -11.65
CA ALA A 81 -14.73 -13.70 -10.27
C ALA A 81 -16.22 -14.03 -10.10
N LYS A 82 -17.06 -13.57 -10.99
CA LYS A 82 -18.50 -13.90 -11.15
C LYS A 82 -19.44 -13.57 -9.99
N ALA A 83 -18.95 -13.14 -8.83
CA ALA A 83 -19.81 -12.84 -7.70
C ALA A 83 -19.10 -11.92 -6.73
N ILE A 84 -19.91 -11.22 -5.93
CA ILE A 84 -19.39 -10.30 -4.92
C ILE A 84 -18.53 -11.00 -3.87
N ASN A 85 -18.80 -12.27 -3.60
CA ASN A 85 -17.98 -13.07 -2.68
C ASN A 85 -16.53 -13.18 -3.17
N ASN A 86 -16.34 -13.18 -4.48
CA ASN A 86 -15.02 -13.24 -5.07
C ASN A 86 -14.27 -11.91 -4.99
N PHE A 87 -15.00 -10.79 -4.87
CA PHE A 87 -14.35 -9.50 -4.63
C PHE A 87 -13.62 -9.49 -3.28
N ASN A 88 -14.28 -9.96 -2.22
CA ASN A 88 -13.63 -10.03 -0.90
C ASN A 88 -12.42 -10.97 -0.93
N ALA A 89 -12.58 -12.13 -1.55
CA ALA A 89 -11.48 -13.07 -1.71
C ALA A 89 -10.31 -12.46 -2.47
N TRP A 90 -10.61 -11.72 -3.55
CA TRP A 90 -9.59 -11.03 -4.32
C TRP A 90 -8.89 -9.93 -3.52
N LEU A 91 -9.68 -9.11 -2.81
CA LEU A 91 -9.15 -7.99 -2.03
C LEU A 91 -8.20 -8.49 -0.93
N PHE A 92 -8.56 -9.60 -0.29
CA PHE A 92 -7.77 -10.20 0.78
C PHE A 92 -6.97 -11.44 0.32
N CYS A 93 -6.81 -11.63 -1.00
CA CYS A 93 -5.99 -12.72 -1.51
C CYS A 93 -4.53 -12.47 -1.18
N LEU A 94 -4.04 -13.23 -0.22
CA LEU A 94 -2.70 -13.04 0.33
C LEU A 94 -1.72 -14.10 -0.17
N ASN A 95 -2.14 -14.90 -1.15
CA ASN A 95 -1.30 -15.93 -1.76
C ASN A 95 -0.76 -15.53 -3.14
N GLY A 96 -1.10 -14.34 -3.60
CA GLY A 96 -0.80 -13.92 -4.94
C GLY A 96 0.49 -13.13 -5.07
N LYS A 97 0.81 -12.84 -6.31
CA LYS A 97 1.94 -11.99 -6.69
C LYS A 97 1.50 -10.53 -6.86
N ASP A 98 0.26 -10.20 -6.47
CA ASP A 98 -0.37 -8.94 -6.83
C ASP A 98 -0.48 -7.97 -5.66
N TYR A 99 0.50 -8.00 -4.76
CA TYR A 99 0.54 -7.06 -3.64
C TYR A 99 0.81 -5.63 -4.10
N GLU A 100 1.76 -5.48 -5.00
CA GLU A 100 2.13 -4.16 -5.50
C GLU A 100 0.97 -3.42 -6.17
N PRO A 101 0.20 -4.02 -7.11
CA PRO A 101 -0.97 -3.34 -7.68
C PRO A 101 -2.00 -2.95 -6.64
N ARG A 102 -2.25 -3.77 -5.63
CA ARG A 102 -3.19 -3.44 -4.55
C ARG A 102 -2.69 -2.28 -3.70
N CYS A 103 -1.41 -2.25 -3.40
CA CYS A 103 -0.82 -1.12 -2.68
C CYS A 103 -0.91 0.17 -3.49
N LYS A 104 -0.68 0.12 -4.81
CA LYS A 104 -0.86 1.27 -5.69
C LYS A 104 -2.30 1.77 -5.70
N MET A 105 -3.28 0.88 -5.60
CA MET A 105 -4.68 1.28 -5.49
C MET A 105 -4.93 2.09 -4.22
N VAL A 106 -4.30 1.70 -3.13
CA VAL A 106 -4.39 2.48 -1.88
C VAL A 106 -3.79 3.88 -2.09
N ALA A 107 -2.64 3.96 -2.74
CA ALA A 107 -2.03 5.26 -3.03
C ALA A 107 -2.95 6.15 -3.87
N ALA A 108 -3.56 5.60 -4.92
CA ALA A 108 -4.49 6.32 -5.76
C ALA A 108 -5.73 6.77 -5.00
N PHE A 109 -6.25 5.92 -4.11
CA PHE A 109 -7.40 6.26 -3.28
C PHE A 109 -7.09 7.49 -2.40
N TYR A 110 -5.87 7.60 -1.90
CA TYR A 110 -5.45 8.75 -1.08
C TYR A 110 -4.96 9.95 -1.90
N GLY A 111 -5.06 9.88 -3.22
CA GLY A 111 -4.80 11.02 -4.09
C GLY A 111 -3.45 11.02 -4.81
N TRP A 112 -2.67 9.96 -4.71
CA TRP A 112 -1.43 9.88 -5.48
C TRP A 112 -1.73 9.75 -6.96
N GLU A 113 -1.01 10.49 -7.77
CA GLU A 113 -1.13 10.45 -9.22
C GLU A 113 0.23 10.15 -9.84
N GLU A 114 0.21 9.23 -10.79
CA GLU A 114 1.38 8.92 -11.59
C GLU A 114 1.59 10.03 -12.62
N LYS A 115 2.80 10.56 -12.65
CA LYS A 115 3.16 11.60 -13.60
C LYS A 115 3.90 11.01 -14.79
#